data_6972c05a90a398723681ecbd3681f1a4
#
_entry.id   6972c05a90a398723681ecbd3681f1a4
#
_cell.length_a   1.000
_cell.length_b   1.000
_cell.length_c   1.000
_cell.angle_alpha   90.00
_cell.angle_beta   90.00
_cell.angle_gamma   90.00
#
_symmetry.space_group_name_H-M   'P 1'
#
loop_
_entity.id
_entity.type
_entity.pdbx_description
1 polymer ?
#
loop_
_entity_poly.entity_id
_entity_poly.type
_entity_poly.pdbx_seq_one_letter_code
_entity_poly.pdbx_strand_id
1 'polypeptide(L)'
;MAKLIELRDVYKIYSEGLESEVRALDGVSLSIEKGEFVAIVGQSGSGKSTMMNVLGCLDVPTYGEYLLEGTDVSELSDMQLSRIRNKEIGFIFQQYNLIQSLSVQENVELPLVYQGIGIDDRHELAIEALERVGL
;
A
#
# COMPACT_ATOMS: atom_id res chain seq x y z
N MET A 1 17.12 10.58 -12.93
CA MET A 1 15.70 10.80 -12.57
C MET A 1 15.46 10.44 -11.12
N ALA A 2 14.50 11.10 -10.50
CA ALA A 2 14.22 10.85 -9.09
C ALA A 2 13.57 9.47 -8.89
N LYS A 3 14.11 8.70 -7.97
CA LYS A 3 13.52 7.42 -7.57
C LYS A 3 12.29 7.67 -6.71
N LEU A 4 11.18 7.10 -7.10
CA LEU A 4 9.95 7.14 -6.31
C LEU A 4 9.99 6.09 -5.21
N ILE A 5 10.38 4.88 -5.57
CA ILE A 5 10.46 3.73 -4.67
C ILE A 5 11.86 3.14 -4.75
N GLU A 6 12.45 2.84 -3.60
CA GLU A 6 13.73 2.13 -3.52
C GLU A 6 13.69 1.13 -2.38
N LEU A 7 13.88 -0.14 -2.71
CA LEU A 7 14.07 -1.20 -1.73
C LEU A 7 15.55 -1.58 -1.70
N ARG A 8 16.11 -1.67 -0.49
CA ARG A 8 17.51 -2.07 -0.26
C ARG A 8 17.54 -3.26 0.67
N ASP A 9 17.92 -4.41 0.14
CA ASP A 9 18.10 -5.66 0.89
C ASP A 9 16.92 -5.96 1.81
N VAL A 10 15.72 -5.92 1.25
CA VAL A 10 14.49 -6.09 2.03
C VAL A 10 14.20 -7.56 2.29
N TYR A 11 14.00 -7.88 3.55
CA TYR A 11 13.56 -9.20 4.03
C TYR A 11 12.19 -9.07 4.68
N LYS A 12 11.32 -10.00 4.38
CA LYS A 12 10.09 -10.20 5.14
C LYS A 12 10.02 -11.65 5.56
N ILE A 13 10.17 -11.88 6.86
CA ILE A 13 10.29 -13.20 7.45
C ILE A 13 9.17 -13.37 8.47
N TYR A 14 8.29 -14.32 8.21
CA TYR A 14 7.20 -14.66 9.12
C TYR A 14 7.68 -15.78 10.05
N SER A 15 7.32 -15.69 11.32
CA SER A 15 7.68 -16.69 12.34
C SER A 15 9.20 -16.95 12.42
N GLU A 16 9.98 -15.87 12.36
CA GLU A 16 11.45 -15.95 12.38
C GLU A 16 11.95 -16.72 13.59
N GLY A 17 12.87 -17.67 13.35
CA GLY A 17 13.45 -18.50 14.39
C GLY A 17 12.61 -19.70 14.81
N LEU A 18 11.43 -19.89 14.23
CA LEU A 18 10.55 -21.02 14.50
C LEU A 18 10.58 -22.02 13.33
N GLU A 19 10.08 -23.24 13.58
CA GLU A 19 9.97 -24.26 12.51
C GLU A 19 9.06 -23.81 11.37
N SER A 20 8.08 -22.94 11.67
CA SER A 20 7.16 -22.39 10.71
C SER A 20 7.68 -21.13 9.99
N GLU A 21 8.98 -20.86 10.09
CA GLU A 21 9.59 -19.70 9.45
C GLU A 21 9.36 -19.71 7.93
N VAL A 22 8.89 -18.57 7.42
CA VAL A 22 8.73 -18.34 5.97
C VAL A 22 9.45 -17.05 5.60
N ARG A 23 10.43 -17.16 4.71
CA ARG A 23 11.13 -16.02 4.12
C ARG A 23 10.38 -15.59 2.86
N ALA A 24 9.36 -14.77 3.02
CA ALA A 24 8.55 -14.33 1.90
C ALA A 24 9.30 -13.38 0.97
N LEU A 25 10.15 -12.52 1.54
CA LEU A 25 11.12 -11.71 0.79
C LEU A 25 12.51 -12.00 1.37
N ASP A 26 13.48 -12.23 0.52
CA ASP A 26 14.79 -12.72 0.90
C ASP A 26 15.90 -11.87 0.26
N GLY A 27 16.09 -10.65 0.76
CA GLY A 27 17.11 -9.73 0.28
C GLY A 27 16.78 -9.07 -1.04
N VAL A 28 15.57 -8.58 -1.19
CA VAL A 28 15.12 -7.96 -2.45
C VAL A 28 15.55 -6.50 -2.52
N SER A 29 16.16 -6.14 -3.65
CA SER A 29 16.52 -4.77 -3.97
C SER A 29 15.93 -4.40 -5.32
N LEU A 30 15.25 -3.26 -5.39
CA LEU A 30 14.71 -2.71 -6.63
C LEU A 30 14.49 -1.21 -6.49
N SER A 31 14.37 -0.54 -7.62
CA SER A 31 14.00 0.87 -7.63
C SER A 31 12.99 1.14 -8.74
N ILE A 32 12.06 2.06 -8.47
CA ILE A 32 11.04 2.49 -9.42
C ILE A 32 11.11 4.00 -9.48
N GLU A 33 11.23 4.55 -10.69
CA GLU A 33 11.25 5.98 -10.94
C GLU A 33 9.83 6.53 -11.09
N LYS A 34 9.69 7.83 -10.90
CA LYS A 34 8.41 8.50 -11.16
C LYS A 34 7.95 8.27 -12.60
N GLY A 35 6.66 7.98 -12.75
CA GLY A 35 6.06 7.78 -14.06
C GLY A 35 6.25 6.39 -14.65
N GLU A 36 6.97 5.49 -13.98
CA GLU A 36 7.12 4.13 -14.47
C GLU A 36 5.86 3.29 -14.29
N PHE A 37 5.60 2.44 -15.25
CA PHE A 37 4.62 1.37 -15.17
C PHE A 37 5.37 0.05 -15.00
N VAL A 38 5.20 -0.61 -13.86
CA VAL A 38 5.97 -1.80 -13.47
C VAL A 38 5.05 -2.98 -13.25
N ALA A 39 5.43 -4.15 -13.75
CA ALA A 39 4.73 -5.41 -13.49
C ALA A 39 5.60 -6.31 -12.61
N ILE A 40 5.00 -6.84 -11.54
CA ILE A 40 5.64 -7.82 -10.67
C ILE A 40 5.04 -9.18 -11.02
N VAL A 41 5.86 -10.04 -11.58
CA VAL A 41 5.43 -11.36 -12.07
C VAL A 41 6.14 -12.47 -11.32
N GLY A 42 5.49 -13.61 -11.21
CA GLY A 42 6.04 -14.79 -10.55
C GLY A 42 4.98 -15.83 -10.28
N GLN A 43 5.40 -17.01 -9.93
CA GLN A 43 4.50 -18.10 -9.56
C GLN A 43 3.83 -17.84 -8.21
N SER A 44 2.73 -18.54 -7.94
CA SER A 44 2.10 -18.52 -6.63
C SER A 44 3.11 -18.90 -5.53
N GLY A 45 3.14 -18.14 -4.44
CA GLY A 45 4.10 -18.36 -3.36
C GLY A 45 5.47 -17.74 -3.58
N SER A 46 5.68 -16.96 -4.64
CA SER A 46 6.97 -16.31 -4.92
C SER A 46 7.19 -14.99 -4.16
N GLY A 47 6.22 -14.55 -3.36
CA GLY A 47 6.33 -13.32 -2.57
C GLY A 47 5.69 -12.08 -3.19
N LYS A 48 4.96 -12.21 -4.30
CA LYS A 48 4.31 -11.07 -4.97
C LYS A 48 3.37 -10.30 -4.04
N SER A 49 2.48 -11.01 -3.35
CA SER A 49 1.51 -10.38 -2.43
C SER A 49 2.21 -9.71 -1.26
N THR A 50 3.24 -10.34 -0.71
CA THR A 50 4.06 -9.76 0.36
C THR A 50 4.77 -8.50 -0.12
N MET A 51 5.34 -8.53 -1.34
CA MET A 51 5.95 -7.36 -1.95
C MET A 51 4.94 -6.20 -2.09
N MET A 52 3.74 -6.50 -2.58
CA MET A 52 2.70 -5.48 -2.74
C MET A 52 2.28 -4.90 -1.40
N ASN A 53 2.18 -5.71 -0.36
CA ASN A 53 1.85 -5.24 0.98
C ASN A 53 2.94 -4.32 1.56
N VAL A 54 4.20 -4.66 1.35
CA VAL A 54 5.32 -3.82 1.79
C VAL A 54 5.35 -2.51 1.01
N LEU A 55 5.25 -2.56 -0.31
CA LEU A 55 5.23 -1.37 -1.15
C LEU A 55 4.06 -0.45 -0.80
N GLY A 56 2.91 -1.02 -0.47
CA GLY A 56 1.73 -0.28 -0.08
C GLY A 56 1.68 0.17 1.37
N CYS A 57 2.74 -0.04 2.13
CA CYS A 57 2.79 0.30 3.56
C CYS A 57 1.72 -0.39 4.40
N LEU A 58 1.19 -1.53 3.93
CA LEU A 58 0.30 -2.39 4.70
C LEU A 58 1.06 -3.29 5.65
N ASP A 59 2.34 -3.49 5.37
CA ASP A 59 3.26 -4.26 6.21
C ASP A 59 4.63 -3.58 6.19
N VAL A 60 5.49 -3.94 7.13
CA VAL A 60 6.83 -3.39 7.22
C VAL A 60 7.87 -4.49 6.97
N PRO A 61 9.02 -4.17 6.38
CA PRO A 61 10.11 -5.13 6.25
C PRO A 61 10.58 -5.65 7.61
N THR A 62 10.99 -6.89 7.65
CA THR A 62 11.68 -7.44 8.83
C THR A 62 13.07 -6.84 8.93
N TYR A 63 13.79 -6.78 7.80
CA TYR A 63 15.09 -6.13 7.67
C TYR A 63 15.17 -5.39 6.34
N GLY A 64 16.12 -4.48 6.23
CA GLY A 64 16.33 -3.69 5.04
C GLY A 64 15.63 -2.34 5.09
N GLU A 65 15.73 -1.61 4.00
CA GLU A 65 15.20 -0.26 3.89
C GLU A 65 14.19 -0.16 2.77
N TYR A 66 13.09 0.55 3.04
CA TYR A 66 12.14 0.95 2.00
C TYR A 66 12.05 2.47 1.99
N LEU A 67 12.56 3.07 0.94
CA LEU A 67 12.55 4.51 0.74
C LEU A 67 11.42 4.89 -0.23
N LEU A 68 10.49 5.72 0.24
CA LEU A 68 9.43 6.31 -0.57
C LEU A 68 9.72 7.80 -0.70
N GLU A 69 10.02 8.24 -1.91
CA GLU A 69 10.47 9.62 -2.19
C GLU A 69 11.61 10.06 -1.26
N GLY A 70 12.54 9.15 -0.97
CA GLY A 70 13.70 9.42 -0.13
C GLY A 70 13.47 9.28 1.37
N THR A 71 12.26 9.03 1.82
CA THR A 71 11.95 8.82 3.24
C THR A 71 11.89 7.32 3.56
N ASP A 72 12.66 6.89 4.56
CA ASP A 72 12.62 5.50 5.02
C ASP A 72 11.32 5.24 5.78
N VAL A 73 10.37 4.57 5.12
CA VAL A 73 9.06 4.27 5.69
C VAL A 73 9.08 3.03 6.60
N SER A 74 10.16 2.25 6.59
CA SER A 74 10.28 1.07 7.44
C SER A 74 10.44 1.41 8.92
N GLU A 75 10.81 2.64 9.24
CA GLU A 75 11.01 3.13 10.61
C GLU A 75 9.84 3.99 11.12
N LEU A 76 8.80 4.19 10.32
CA LEU A 76 7.67 5.03 10.69
C LEU A 76 6.71 4.32 11.64
N SER A 77 5.99 5.10 12.44
CA SER A 77 4.92 4.60 13.31
C SER A 77 3.69 4.18 12.48
N ASP A 78 2.80 3.40 13.09
CA ASP A 78 1.54 2.98 12.45
C ASP A 78 0.70 4.19 12.00
N MET A 79 0.68 5.26 12.79
CA MET A 79 -0.03 6.48 12.44
C MET A 79 0.56 7.15 11.21
N GLN A 80 1.89 7.24 11.12
CA GLN A 80 2.58 7.82 9.97
C GLN A 80 2.36 6.97 8.71
N LEU A 81 2.42 5.64 8.83
CA LEU A 81 2.14 4.72 7.72
C LEU A 81 0.69 4.85 7.25
N SER A 82 -0.26 5.01 8.18
CA SER A 82 -1.66 5.24 7.82
C SER A 82 -1.86 6.51 7.00
N ARG A 83 -1.15 7.58 7.34
CA ARG A 83 -1.20 8.82 6.56
C ARG A 83 -0.65 8.64 5.16
N ILE A 84 0.44 7.89 5.01
CA ILE A 84 1.02 7.60 3.69
C ILE A 84 0.04 6.77 2.86
N ARG A 85 -0.55 5.72 3.42
CA ARG A 85 -1.56 4.93 2.73
C ARG A 85 -2.75 5.77 2.27
N ASN A 86 -3.15 6.73 3.07
CA ASN A 86 -4.30 7.57 2.77
C ASN A 86 -4.02 8.59 1.65
N LYS A 87 -2.82 9.19 1.64
CA LYS A 87 -2.51 10.33 0.78
C LYS A 87 -1.60 10.01 -0.40
N GLU A 88 -0.70 9.07 -0.25
CA GLU A 88 0.38 8.84 -1.23
C GLU A 88 0.14 7.57 -2.06
N ILE A 89 -0.69 6.65 -1.59
CA ILE A 89 -0.84 5.33 -2.21
C ILE A 89 -2.31 5.07 -2.53
N GLY A 90 -2.57 4.62 -3.76
CA GLY A 90 -3.86 4.08 -4.16
C GLY A 90 -3.76 2.57 -4.35
N PHE A 91 -4.68 1.82 -3.76
CA PHE A 91 -4.75 0.38 -3.90
C PHE A 91 -5.95 -0.04 -4.73
N ILE A 92 -5.72 -0.97 -5.65
CA ILE A 92 -6.79 -1.72 -6.29
C ILE A 92 -6.61 -3.18 -5.86
N PHE A 93 -7.55 -3.68 -5.06
CA PHE A 93 -7.45 -5.02 -4.50
C PHE A 93 -8.04 -6.06 -5.47
N GLN A 94 -7.53 -7.29 -5.37
CA GLN A 94 -8.10 -8.43 -6.09
C GLN A 94 -9.52 -8.74 -5.58
N GLN A 95 -9.75 -8.58 -4.29
CA GLN A 95 -11.07 -8.65 -3.66
C GLN A 95 -11.58 -7.22 -3.44
N TYR A 96 -12.88 -7.07 -3.31
CA TYR A 96 -13.51 -5.75 -3.23
C TYR A 96 -13.11 -4.97 -1.97
N ASN A 97 -12.92 -5.66 -0.85
CA ASN A 97 -12.53 -5.05 0.45
C ASN A 97 -13.46 -3.91 0.88
N LEU A 98 -14.76 -4.11 0.67
CA LEU A 98 -15.78 -3.15 1.07
C LEU A 98 -16.29 -3.46 2.47
N ILE A 99 -16.65 -2.40 3.20
CA ILE A 99 -17.35 -2.52 4.47
C ILE A 99 -18.82 -2.72 4.17
N GLN A 100 -19.34 -3.91 4.44
CA GLN A 100 -20.68 -4.31 4.01
C GLN A 100 -21.82 -3.54 4.71
N SER A 101 -21.57 -3.04 5.91
CA SER A 101 -22.54 -2.23 6.65
C SER A 101 -22.67 -0.80 6.13
N LEU A 102 -21.79 -0.38 5.22
CA LEU A 102 -21.79 0.94 4.62
C LEU A 102 -22.35 0.88 3.20
N SER A 103 -22.96 1.97 2.74
CA SER A 103 -23.37 2.12 1.34
C SER A 103 -22.15 2.22 0.42
N VAL A 104 -22.37 2.14 -0.89
CA VAL A 104 -21.31 2.35 -1.90
C VAL A 104 -20.68 3.74 -1.70
N GLN A 105 -21.50 4.77 -1.59
CA GLN A 105 -21.02 6.13 -1.39
C GLN A 105 -20.22 6.26 -0.10
N GLU A 106 -20.70 5.71 1.00
CA GLU A 106 -20.00 5.74 2.29
C GLU A 106 -18.67 5.02 2.25
N ASN A 107 -18.54 3.91 1.51
CA ASN A 107 -17.26 3.24 1.30
C ASN A 107 -16.28 4.14 0.57
N VAL A 108 -16.71 4.84 -0.46
CA VAL A 108 -15.87 5.76 -1.23
C VAL A 108 -15.47 6.98 -0.38
N GLU A 109 -16.35 7.43 0.48
CA GLU A 109 -16.10 8.57 1.36
C GLU A 109 -15.13 8.27 2.50
N LEU A 110 -14.99 7.02 2.89
CA LEU A 110 -14.25 6.65 4.10
C LEU A 110 -12.81 7.21 4.15
N PRO A 111 -12.01 7.12 3.09
CA PRO A 111 -10.68 7.75 3.09
C PRO A 111 -10.73 9.27 3.27
N LEU A 112 -11.77 9.91 2.77
CA LEU A 112 -11.97 11.36 2.89
C LEU A 112 -12.32 11.76 4.31
N VAL A 113 -13.05 10.90 5.04
CA VAL A 113 -13.32 11.08 6.47
C VAL A 113 -11.98 11.10 7.24
N TYR A 114 -11.09 10.17 6.95
CA TYR A 114 -9.77 10.12 7.59
C TYR A 114 -8.88 11.31 7.23
N GLN A 115 -9.10 11.92 6.07
CA GLN A 115 -8.41 13.16 5.67
C GLN A 115 -8.98 14.40 6.35
N GLY A 116 -10.10 14.28 7.05
CA GLY A 116 -10.75 15.41 7.71
C GLY A 116 -11.59 16.28 6.80
N ILE A 117 -11.97 15.78 5.63
CA ILE A 117 -12.81 16.52 4.67
C ILE A 117 -14.26 16.55 5.17
N GLY A 118 -14.87 17.73 5.17
CA GLY A 118 -16.25 17.94 5.64
C GLY A 118 -17.29 17.20 4.80
N ILE A 119 -18.47 17.01 5.40
CA ILE A 119 -19.52 16.15 4.85
C ILE A 119 -19.98 16.57 3.44
N ASP A 120 -20.14 17.86 3.18
CA ASP A 120 -20.60 18.34 1.88
C ASP A 120 -19.57 18.11 0.80
N ASP A 121 -18.31 18.43 1.07
CA ASP A 121 -17.22 18.25 0.12
C ASP A 121 -16.93 16.79 -0.16
N ARG A 122 -16.94 15.92 0.86
CA ARG A 122 -16.70 14.50 0.64
C ARG A 122 -17.82 13.82 -0.13
N HIS A 123 -19.09 14.22 0.07
CA HIS A 123 -20.22 13.73 -0.73
C HIS A 123 -20.03 14.06 -2.21
N GLU A 124 -19.68 15.30 -2.50
CA GLU A 124 -19.44 15.75 -3.87
C GLU A 124 -18.27 15.01 -4.52
N LEU A 125 -17.15 14.87 -3.82
CA LEU A 125 -15.98 14.15 -4.30
C LEU A 125 -16.28 12.67 -4.53
N ALA A 126 -17.03 12.03 -3.65
CA ALA A 126 -17.41 10.63 -3.78
C ALA A 126 -18.31 10.40 -5.00
N ILE A 127 -19.29 11.26 -5.22
CA ILE A 127 -20.18 11.18 -6.39
C ILE A 127 -19.40 11.36 -7.67
N GLU A 128 -18.49 12.34 -7.71
CA GLU A 128 -17.62 12.57 -8.87
C GLU A 128 -16.76 11.33 -9.18
N ALA A 129 -16.15 10.73 -8.15
CA ALA A 129 -15.33 9.54 -8.33
C ALA A 129 -16.15 8.33 -8.84
N LEU A 130 -17.34 8.14 -8.32
CA LEU A 130 -18.25 7.07 -8.76
C LEU A 130 -18.69 7.26 -10.21
N GLU A 131 -19.03 8.48 -10.61
CA GLU A 131 -19.42 8.79 -11.98
C GLU A 131 -18.28 8.52 -12.97
N ARG A 132 -17.05 8.80 -12.59
CA ARG A 132 -15.87 8.52 -13.42
C ARG A 132 -15.72 7.04 -13.79
N VAL A 133 -16.18 6.14 -12.94
CA VAL A 133 -16.11 4.69 -13.18
C VAL A 133 -17.46 4.10 -13.61
N GLY A 134 -18.44 4.93 -13.90
CA GLY A 134 -19.74 4.51 -14.44
C GLY A 134 -20.74 4.01 -13.41
N LEU A 135 -20.60 4.43 -12.17
CA LEU A 135 -21.50 4.04 -11.08
C LEU A 135 -22.42 5.19 -10.62
#